data_b327001b9087ab70b125a9c25876cc31
#
_entry.id   b327001b9087ab70b125a9c25876cc31
#
_cell.length_a   1.000
_cell.length_b   1.000
_cell.length_c   1.000
_cell.angle_alpha   90.00
_cell.angle_beta   90.00
_cell.angle_gamma   90.00
#
_symmetry.space_group_name_H-M   'P 1'
#
loop_
_entity.id
_entity.type
_entity.pdbx_description
1 polymer ?
#
loop_
_entity_poly.entity_id
_entity_poly.type
_entity_poly.pdbx_seq_one_letter_code
_entity_poly.pdbx_strand_id
1 'polypeptide(L)'
;MFGYGLVIPHWGTIVVGDSNRIGNYCVLHTSTCITDNKKEIGDALYVSAGSIITSKITLGNNVSIGAKSLVNKSFNNGNILLTGSPASIKKQRPAWYIEEGKSHKERVFAIEKLKASLQ
;
A
#
# COMPACT_ATOMS: atom_id res chain seq x y z
N MET A 1 -7.46 11.38 -2.53
CA MET A 1 -7.53 9.93 -2.77
C MET A 1 -6.14 9.31 -2.70
N PHE A 2 -5.43 9.21 -3.80
CA PHE A 2 -4.05 8.72 -3.81
C PHE A 2 -3.05 9.87 -3.81
N GLY A 3 -1.90 9.64 -3.19
CA GLY A 3 -0.75 10.48 -3.38
C GLY A 3 -0.11 10.19 -4.74
N TYR A 4 1.11 10.65 -4.96
CA TYR A 4 1.81 10.43 -6.22
C TYR A 4 2.51 9.07 -6.24
N GLY A 5 2.91 8.63 -7.43
CA GLY A 5 3.68 7.41 -7.60
C GLY A 5 2.87 6.12 -7.54
N LEU A 6 1.56 6.17 -7.81
CA LEU A 6 0.74 4.97 -7.89
C LEU A 6 1.23 4.06 -9.01
N VAL A 7 1.39 2.77 -8.70
CA VAL A 7 1.83 1.76 -9.66
C VAL A 7 0.80 0.63 -9.73
N ILE A 8 0.36 0.34 -10.95
CA ILE A 8 -0.51 -0.80 -11.24
C ILE A 8 0.25 -1.69 -12.22
N PRO A 9 0.97 -2.72 -11.74
CA PRO A 9 1.87 -3.50 -12.59
C PRO A 9 1.18 -4.25 -13.71
N HIS A 10 -0.07 -4.68 -13.49
CA HIS A 10 -0.85 -5.43 -14.47
C HIS A 10 -2.27 -4.87 -14.51
N TRP A 11 -2.86 -4.85 -15.70
CA TRP A 11 -4.25 -4.45 -15.84
C TRP A 11 -5.17 -5.55 -15.30
N GLY A 12 -6.37 -5.17 -14.91
CA GLY A 12 -7.35 -6.10 -14.35
C GLY A 12 -8.37 -5.35 -13.51
N THR A 13 -9.22 -6.08 -12.80
CA THR A 13 -10.22 -5.46 -11.94
C THR A 13 -9.56 -4.99 -10.66
N ILE A 14 -9.64 -3.69 -10.41
CA ILE A 14 -9.15 -3.05 -9.19
C ILE A 14 -10.24 -2.07 -8.76
N VAL A 15 -10.72 -2.22 -7.53
CA VAL A 15 -11.79 -1.36 -7.00
C VAL A 15 -11.26 -0.62 -5.78
N VAL A 16 -11.34 0.71 -5.82
CA VAL A 16 -10.92 1.55 -4.71
C VAL A 16 -12.00 2.60 -4.45
N GLY A 17 -12.54 2.61 -3.24
CA GLY A 17 -13.51 3.61 -2.83
C GLY A 17 -12.88 4.99 -2.77
N ASP A 18 -13.60 6.01 -3.23
CA ASP A 18 -13.04 7.35 -3.40
C ASP A 18 -12.94 8.16 -2.09
N SER A 19 -13.58 7.75 -1.02
CA SER A 19 -13.45 8.41 0.27
C SER A 19 -12.16 8.07 1.02
N ASN A 20 -11.41 7.08 0.53
CA ASN A 20 -10.16 6.66 1.18
C ASN A 20 -9.04 7.66 0.89
N ARG A 21 -8.18 7.85 1.88
CA ARG A 21 -6.94 8.60 1.71
C ARG A 21 -5.78 7.62 1.74
N ILE A 22 -5.06 7.54 0.62
CA ILE A 22 -3.96 6.62 0.45
C ILE A 22 -2.72 7.43 0.08
N GLY A 23 -1.61 7.18 0.76
CA GLY A 23 -0.39 7.94 0.58
C GLY A 23 0.31 7.70 -0.76
N ASN A 24 1.58 8.05 -0.79
CA ASN A 24 2.40 7.99 -2.01
C ASN A 24 2.95 6.59 -2.26
N TYR A 25 3.31 6.30 -3.50
CA TYR A 25 3.99 5.05 -3.89
C TYR A 25 3.19 3.79 -3.60
N CYS A 26 1.87 3.85 -3.76
CA CYS A 26 1.01 2.69 -3.60
C CYS A 26 1.13 1.75 -4.80
N VAL A 27 1.15 0.44 -4.54
CA VAL A 27 1.13 -0.59 -5.57
C VAL A 27 -0.12 -1.44 -5.39
N LEU A 28 -0.90 -1.58 -6.46
CA LEU A 28 -2.11 -2.39 -6.46
C LEU A 28 -2.01 -3.44 -7.56
N HIS A 29 -2.02 -4.71 -7.17
CA HIS A 29 -2.08 -5.81 -8.11
C HIS A 29 -3.54 -6.11 -8.49
N THR A 30 -3.73 -7.00 -9.47
CA THR A 30 -5.04 -7.33 -10.00
C THR A 30 -5.97 -7.95 -8.94
N SER A 31 -7.26 -7.77 -9.12
CA SER A 31 -8.31 -8.32 -8.25
C SER A 31 -8.22 -7.85 -6.80
N THR A 32 -7.71 -6.65 -6.59
CA THR A 32 -7.67 -6.05 -5.25
C THR A 32 -8.86 -5.12 -5.07
N CYS A 33 -9.30 -5.00 -3.81
CA CYS A 33 -10.43 -4.15 -3.45
C CYS A 33 -10.12 -3.39 -2.16
N ILE A 34 -10.24 -2.07 -2.21
CA ILE A 34 -10.17 -1.22 -1.02
C ILE A 34 -11.55 -0.58 -0.89
N THR A 35 -12.35 -1.05 0.06
CA THR A 35 -13.74 -0.63 0.18
C THR A 35 -13.85 0.84 0.63
N ASP A 36 -15.00 1.45 0.38
CA ASP A 36 -15.22 2.89 0.54
C ASP A 36 -15.65 3.23 1.97
N ASN A 37 -14.70 3.28 2.89
CA ASN A 37 -14.97 3.48 4.32
C ASN A 37 -14.10 4.57 4.96
N LYS A 38 -13.67 5.57 4.21
CA LYS A 38 -12.85 6.68 4.74
C LYS A 38 -11.60 6.19 5.47
N LYS A 39 -10.88 5.25 4.87
CA LYS A 39 -9.63 4.74 5.45
C LYS A 39 -8.51 5.78 5.36
N GLU A 40 -7.62 5.74 6.33
CA GLU A 40 -6.38 6.52 6.31
C GLU A 40 -5.21 5.55 6.17
N ILE A 41 -4.53 5.60 5.03
CA ILE A 41 -3.44 4.68 4.71
C ILE A 41 -2.19 5.49 4.38
N GLY A 42 -1.07 5.12 4.99
CA GLY A 42 0.20 5.81 4.81
C GLY A 42 0.85 5.54 3.46
N ASP A 43 2.13 5.86 3.36
CA ASP A 43 2.90 5.71 2.13
C ASP A 43 3.35 4.28 1.89
N ALA A 44 3.63 3.96 0.62
CA ALA A 44 4.21 2.70 0.18
C ALA A 44 3.37 1.47 0.54
N LEU A 45 2.05 1.59 0.47
CA LEU A 45 1.16 0.43 0.56
C LEU A 45 1.41 -0.49 -0.63
N TYR A 46 1.58 -1.78 -0.37
CA TYR A 46 1.77 -2.79 -1.41
C TYR A 46 0.71 -3.87 -1.24
N VAL A 47 -0.21 -3.97 -2.19
CA VAL A 47 -1.33 -4.91 -2.12
C VAL A 47 -1.17 -5.99 -3.18
N SER A 48 -0.93 -7.21 -2.75
CA SER A 48 -0.81 -8.36 -3.64
C SER A 48 -2.17 -8.83 -4.16
N ALA A 49 -2.15 -9.61 -5.22
CA ALA A 49 -3.35 -9.99 -5.96
C ALA A 49 -4.43 -10.64 -5.08
N GLY A 50 -5.68 -10.28 -5.34
CA GLY A 50 -6.83 -10.89 -4.70
C GLY A 50 -7.09 -10.46 -3.27
N SER A 51 -6.36 -9.48 -2.76
CA SER A 51 -6.52 -9.02 -1.38
C SER A 51 -7.62 -7.97 -1.25
N ILE A 52 -8.22 -7.90 -0.06
CA ILE A 52 -9.30 -6.96 0.26
C ILE A 52 -8.92 -6.20 1.52
N ILE A 53 -9.04 -4.88 1.46
CA ILE A 53 -8.92 -4.01 2.64
C ILE A 53 -10.28 -3.41 2.88
N THR A 54 -10.88 -3.70 4.02
CA THR A 54 -12.26 -3.32 4.33
C THR A 54 -12.35 -2.63 5.68
N SER A 55 -13.52 -2.03 5.96
CA SER A 55 -13.82 -1.31 7.19
C SER A 55 -13.10 0.04 7.28
N LYS A 56 -13.51 0.85 8.25
CA LYS A 56 -12.88 2.14 8.50
C LYS A 56 -11.64 1.91 9.35
N ILE A 57 -10.50 1.75 8.70
CA ILE A 57 -9.24 1.40 9.37
C ILE A 57 -8.13 2.38 9.03
N THR A 58 -7.06 2.30 9.81
CA THR A 58 -5.83 3.06 9.59
C THR A 58 -4.67 2.09 9.41
N LEU A 59 -3.86 2.31 8.38
CA LEU A 59 -2.62 1.58 8.15
C LEU A 59 -1.45 2.56 8.16
N GLY A 60 -0.35 2.18 8.80
CA GLY A 60 0.87 2.98 8.82
C GLY A 60 1.60 3.00 7.48
N ASN A 61 2.84 3.48 7.49
CA ASN A 61 3.67 3.52 6.29
C ASN A 61 4.33 2.17 6.03
N ASN A 62 4.62 1.90 4.76
CA ASN A 62 5.39 0.73 4.35
C ASN A 62 4.71 -0.58 4.77
N VAL A 63 3.41 -0.68 4.55
CA VAL A 63 2.63 -1.89 4.83
C VAL A 63 2.51 -2.69 3.55
N SER A 64 2.95 -3.94 3.60
CA SER A 64 2.78 -4.89 2.50
C SER A 64 1.73 -5.92 2.88
N ILE A 65 0.89 -6.30 1.92
CA ILE A 65 -0.20 -7.23 2.12
C ILE A 65 -0.02 -8.40 1.17
N GLY A 66 0.09 -9.61 1.72
CA GLY A 66 0.23 -10.83 0.94
C GLY A 66 -1.01 -11.15 0.13
N ALA A 67 -0.86 -12.00 -0.89
CA ALA A 67 -1.97 -12.34 -1.79
C ALA A 67 -3.14 -12.98 -1.05
N LYS A 68 -4.35 -12.68 -1.53
CA LYS A 68 -5.61 -13.23 -1.00
C LYS A 68 -5.78 -13.04 0.51
N SER A 69 -5.35 -11.89 1.00
CA SER A 69 -5.51 -11.53 2.41
C SER A 69 -6.72 -10.64 2.61
N LEU A 70 -7.28 -10.66 3.80
CA LEU A 70 -8.37 -9.77 4.20
C LEU A 70 -7.92 -8.93 5.38
N VAL A 71 -7.75 -7.63 5.13
CA VAL A 71 -7.36 -6.66 6.18
C VAL A 71 -8.64 -5.95 6.63
N ASN A 72 -9.07 -6.21 7.85
CA ASN A 72 -10.31 -5.66 8.39
C ASN A 72 -10.12 -4.95 9.73
N LYS A 73 -8.89 -4.70 10.14
CA LYS A 73 -8.60 -3.92 11.35
C LYS A 73 -7.37 -3.04 11.14
N SER A 74 -7.20 -2.05 12.00
CA SER A 74 -6.10 -1.09 11.89
C SER A 74 -4.77 -1.70 12.32
N PHE A 75 -3.70 -1.27 11.63
CA PHE A 75 -2.32 -1.58 11.98
C PHE A 75 -1.52 -0.28 11.85
N ASN A 76 -1.23 0.36 12.95
CA ASN A 76 -0.52 1.64 12.94
C ASN A 76 0.99 1.49 12.83
N ASN A 77 1.49 0.28 13.01
CA ASN A 77 2.91 -0.01 12.84
C ASN A 77 3.29 0.08 11.36
N GLY A 78 4.46 0.64 11.09
CA GLY A 78 5.02 0.63 9.75
C GLY A 78 5.96 -0.55 9.52
N ASN A 79 6.39 -0.73 8.28
CA ASN A 79 7.38 -1.75 7.89
C ASN A 79 6.96 -3.15 8.29
N ILE A 80 5.74 -3.53 7.95
CA ILE A 80 5.18 -4.85 8.29
C ILE A 80 4.62 -5.55 7.06
N LEU A 81 4.60 -6.87 7.11
CA LEU A 81 3.89 -7.72 6.17
C LEU A 81 2.67 -8.31 6.85
N LEU A 82 1.50 -8.07 6.27
CA LEU A 82 0.23 -8.63 6.72
C LEU A 82 -0.17 -9.79 5.82
N THR A 83 -0.60 -10.89 6.40
CA THR A 83 -1.12 -12.03 5.65
C THR A 83 -2.26 -12.68 6.39
N GLY A 84 -3.14 -13.33 5.64
CA GLY A 84 -4.23 -14.13 6.18
C GLY A 84 -5.60 -13.50 6.03
N SER A 85 -6.62 -14.24 6.47
CA SER A 85 -8.01 -13.82 6.41
C SER A 85 -8.71 -14.29 7.71
N PRO A 86 -8.85 -13.44 8.72
CA PRO A 86 -8.36 -12.04 8.80
C PRO A 86 -6.84 -11.93 8.87
N ALA A 87 -6.31 -10.85 8.32
CA ALA A 87 -4.87 -10.65 8.26
C ALA A 87 -4.27 -10.34 9.63
N SER A 88 -3.03 -10.77 9.81
CA SER A 88 -2.23 -10.46 10.97
C SER A 88 -0.78 -10.18 10.54
N ILE A 89 0.00 -9.62 11.45
CA ILE A 89 1.41 -9.32 11.17
C ILE A 89 2.19 -10.62 11.08
N LYS A 90 2.77 -10.88 9.90
CA LYS A 90 3.61 -12.07 9.69
C LYS A 90 5.06 -11.80 10.06
N LYS A 91 5.58 -10.63 9.67
CA LYS A 91 6.96 -10.27 9.93
C LYS A 91 7.18 -8.78 9.70
N GLN A 92 8.32 -8.27 10.11
CA GLN A 92 8.80 -6.96 9.72
C GLN A 92 9.24 -7.00 8.26
N ARG A 93 8.96 -5.93 7.53
CA ARG A 93 9.37 -5.83 6.13
C ARG A 93 9.55 -4.35 5.76
N PRO A 94 10.67 -3.96 5.12
CA PRO A 94 10.82 -2.57 4.68
C PRO A 94 9.84 -2.22 3.55
N ALA A 95 9.83 -0.96 3.13
CA ALA A 95 8.99 -0.52 2.02
C ALA A 95 9.22 -1.40 0.79
N TRP A 96 8.17 -1.61 -0.01
CA TRP A 96 8.23 -2.50 -1.17
C TRP A 96 9.35 -2.12 -2.16
N TYR A 97 9.59 -0.81 -2.34
CA TYR A 97 10.59 -0.36 -3.32
C TYR A 97 12.03 -0.65 -2.87
N ILE A 98 12.24 -0.95 -1.61
CA ILE A 98 13.57 -1.36 -1.12
C ILE A 98 13.87 -2.79 -1.57
N GLU A 99 12.89 -3.68 -1.54
CA GLU A 99 13.06 -5.10 -1.87
C GLU A 99 12.76 -5.45 -3.33
N GLU A 100 11.87 -4.71 -3.99
CA GLU A 100 11.38 -5.04 -5.33
C GLU A 100 12.35 -4.69 -6.45
N GLY A 101 13.48 -4.12 -6.13
CA GLY A 101 14.51 -3.86 -7.12
C GLY A 101 15.09 -2.47 -7.06
N LYS A 102 16.32 -2.41 -7.50
CA LYS A 102 17.14 -1.21 -7.43
C LYS A 102 16.53 0.00 -8.15
N SER A 103 15.92 -0.24 -9.32
CA SER A 103 15.37 0.86 -10.12
C SER A 103 14.22 1.58 -9.42
N HIS A 104 13.36 0.86 -8.71
CA HIS A 104 12.27 1.47 -7.97
C HIS A 104 12.79 2.30 -6.80
N LYS A 105 13.73 1.76 -6.06
CA LYS A 105 14.37 2.45 -4.94
C LYS A 105 14.99 3.76 -5.40
N GLU A 106 15.73 3.73 -6.49
CA GLU A 106 16.40 4.92 -7.04
C GLU A 106 15.39 5.97 -7.47
N ARG A 107 14.28 5.56 -8.12
CA ARG A 107 13.22 6.47 -8.53
C ARG A 107 12.56 7.16 -7.35
N VAL A 108 12.23 6.39 -6.31
CA VAL A 108 11.60 6.95 -5.11
C VAL A 108 12.53 7.96 -4.44
N PHE A 109 13.79 7.62 -4.26
CA PHE A 109 14.75 8.53 -3.65
C PHE A 109 14.96 9.80 -4.48
N ALA A 110 14.98 9.67 -5.81
CA ALA A 110 15.10 10.83 -6.69
C ALA A 110 13.89 11.77 -6.56
N ILE A 111 12.67 11.22 -6.52
CA ILE A 111 11.45 11.99 -6.36
C ILE A 111 11.43 12.70 -5.00
N GLU A 112 11.77 12.00 -3.93
CA GLU A 112 11.77 12.58 -2.60
C GLU A 112 12.83 13.67 -2.46
N LYS A 113 13.98 13.51 -3.09
CA LYS A 113 15.01 14.53 -3.11
C LYS A 113 14.53 15.78 -3.85
N LEU A 114 13.91 15.61 -5.00
CA LEU A 114 13.36 16.73 -5.77
C LEU A 114 12.27 17.45 -4.98
N LYS A 115 11.38 16.70 -4.35
CA LYS A 115 10.31 17.25 -3.53
C LYS A 115 10.87 18.08 -2.37
N ALA A 116 11.89 17.58 -1.70
CA ALA A 116 12.54 18.32 -0.60
C ALA A 116 13.17 19.62 -1.08
N SER A 117 13.73 19.63 -2.30
CA SER A 117 14.37 20.83 -2.86
C SER A 117 13.38 21.92 -3.25
N LEU A 118 12.09 21.57 -3.40
CA LEU A 118 11.03 22.52 -3.77
C LEU A 118 10.33 23.13 -2.56
N GLN A 119 10.66 22.70 -1.37
CA GLN A 119 10.02 23.19 -0.14
C GLN A 119 10.79 24.31 0.54
#